data_a230c6e2c4710c6a497ed117a1c643ac
#
_entry.id   a230c6e2c4710c6a497ed117a1c643ac
#
_cell.length_a   1.000
_cell.length_b   1.000
_cell.length_c   1.000
_cell.angle_alpha   90.00
_cell.angle_beta   90.00
_cell.angle_gamma   90.00
#
_symmetry.space_group_name_H-M   'P 1'
#
loop_
_entity.id
_entity.type
_entity.pdbx_description
1 polymer ?
#
loop_
_entity_poly.entity_id
_entity_poly.type
_entity_poly.pdbx_seq_one_letter_code
_entity_poly.pdbx_strand_id
1 'polypeptide(L)'
;MIGRTDTLARLFQVLGRRRKNNPILVGESGVGKTAIAEGLAKAIADGKAPEIFNEYQVMSLDVGSLVAGTKYRGDFEKKMKSMMDYLKKSEKIILFVDEIHTIIGAGSASGGALDASNLLKPALARGDIKCIGATTYKEYRQIFERNNSLSRRFQKVQIEEPSIDQAVEILEGLKNKFEDYHGITYSKEALKSAVELSNKYLQDSKLPDKAIDLIDEAGSQKKLSKTKGKTIRKSDIEALIS
;
A
#
# COMPACT_ATOMS: atom_id res chain seq x y z
N MET A 1 5.24 2.38 12.83
CA MET A 1 4.14 1.62 12.19
C MET A 1 3.55 0.71 13.26
N ILE A 2 2.25 0.72 13.42
CA ILE A 2 1.55 0.02 14.50
C ILE A 2 1.13 -1.36 14.00
N GLY A 3 1.33 -2.42 14.81
CA GLY A 3 0.86 -3.77 14.53
C GLY A 3 1.51 -4.53 13.35
N ARG A 4 2.60 -4.02 12.73
CA ARG A 4 3.22 -4.62 11.53
C ARG A 4 4.76 -4.67 11.58
N THR A 5 5.34 -4.70 12.78
CA THR A 5 6.80 -4.68 12.99
C THR A 5 7.48 -5.89 12.33
N ASP A 6 6.89 -7.09 12.47
CA ASP A 6 7.42 -8.32 11.88
C ASP A 6 7.38 -8.29 10.35
N THR A 7 6.34 -7.67 9.78
CA THR A 7 6.23 -7.49 8.33
C THR A 7 7.34 -6.58 7.82
N LEU A 8 7.63 -5.46 8.52
CA LEU A 8 8.74 -4.57 8.15
C LEU A 8 10.09 -5.27 8.24
N ALA A 9 10.34 -6.02 9.33
CA ALA A 9 11.55 -6.81 9.48
C ALA A 9 11.71 -7.81 8.33
N ARG A 10 10.61 -8.47 7.93
CA ARG A 10 10.59 -9.38 6.80
C ARG A 10 10.90 -8.68 5.48
N LEU A 11 10.39 -7.47 5.26
CA LEU A 11 10.70 -6.69 4.05
C LEU A 11 12.18 -6.35 3.97
N PHE A 12 12.79 -5.84 5.04
CA PHE A 12 14.22 -5.58 5.09
C PHE A 12 15.04 -6.84 4.84
N GLN A 13 14.65 -7.97 5.44
CA GLN A 13 15.30 -9.24 5.21
C GLN A 13 15.24 -9.66 3.73
N VAL A 14 14.10 -9.49 3.07
CA VAL A 14 13.96 -9.82 1.64
C VAL A 14 14.79 -8.88 0.79
N LEU A 15 14.71 -7.57 1.01
CA LEU A 15 15.46 -6.54 0.27
C LEU A 15 16.98 -6.71 0.39
N GLY A 16 17.47 -7.25 1.52
CA GLY A 16 18.88 -7.54 1.76
C GLY A 16 19.40 -8.84 1.12
N ARG A 17 18.55 -9.64 0.48
CA ARG A 17 18.97 -10.91 -0.13
C ARG A 17 19.75 -10.70 -1.43
N ARG A 18 20.61 -11.65 -1.78
CA ARG A 18 21.32 -11.65 -3.06
C ARG A 18 20.40 -12.04 -4.24
N ARG A 19 19.41 -12.91 -3.99
CA ARG A 19 18.45 -13.39 -4.99
C ARG A 19 17.04 -13.28 -4.41
N LYS A 20 16.02 -13.13 -5.25
CA LYS A 20 14.63 -12.91 -4.82
C LYS A 20 14.53 -11.75 -3.82
N ASN A 21 15.22 -10.68 -4.14
CA ASN A 21 15.40 -9.51 -3.30
C ASN A 21 14.31 -8.43 -3.51
N ASN A 22 13.33 -8.71 -4.35
CA ASN A 22 12.16 -7.86 -4.54
C ASN A 22 10.98 -8.47 -3.78
N PRO A 23 10.51 -7.89 -2.67
CA PRO A 23 9.29 -8.34 -2.03
C PRO A 23 8.07 -7.99 -2.87
N ILE A 24 7.10 -8.91 -2.91
CA ILE A 24 5.76 -8.62 -3.41
C ILE A 24 4.75 -8.84 -2.28
N LEU A 25 4.08 -7.75 -1.90
CA LEU A 25 3.03 -7.75 -0.88
C LEU A 25 1.76 -8.32 -1.50
N VAL A 26 1.32 -9.45 -1.00
CA VAL A 26 0.13 -10.14 -1.51
C VAL A 26 -0.92 -10.22 -0.42
N GLY A 27 -2.07 -9.62 -0.66
CA GLY A 27 -3.18 -9.58 0.29
C GLY A 27 -4.41 -8.95 -0.33
N GLU A 28 -5.56 -9.13 0.29
CA GLU A 28 -6.81 -8.53 -0.18
C GLU A 28 -6.74 -7.00 -0.21
N SER A 29 -7.68 -6.36 -0.90
CA SER A 29 -7.81 -4.90 -0.87
C SER A 29 -8.13 -4.43 0.55
N GLY A 30 -7.61 -3.26 0.96
CA GLY A 30 -7.90 -2.68 2.27
C GLY A 30 -7.08 -3.23 3.45
N VAL A 31 -6.22 -4.26 3.28
CA VAL A 31 -5.41 -4.81 4.39
C VAL A 31 -4.18 -3.96 4.76
N GLY A 32 -3.94 -2.85 4.04
CA GLY A 32 -2.88 -1.89 4.34
C GLY A 32 -1.55 -2.15 3.65
N LYS A 33 -1.52 -2.74 2.44
CA LYS A 33 -0.27 -2.99 1.68
C LYS A 33 0.52 -1.72 1.40
N THR A 34 -0.15 -0.67 0.95
CA THR A 34 0.44 0.65 0.68
C THR A 34 1.01 1.29 1.94
N ALA A 35 0.26 1.22 3.05
CA ALA A 35 0.70 1.71 4.36
C ALA A 35 1.98 1.00 4.86
N ILE A 36 2.17 -0.28 4.52
CA ILE A 36 3.39 -1.03 4.86
C ILE A 36 4.60 -0.45 4.11
N ALA A 37 4.46 -0.12 2.82
CA ALA A 37 5.53 0.51 2.04
C ALA A 37 5.87 1.92 2.55
N GLU A 38 4.86 2.71 2.91
CA GLU A 38 5.04 4.01 3.56
C GLU A 38 5.74 3.87 4.93
N GLY A 39 5.34 2.86 5.71
CA GLY A 39 5.97 2.54 6.99
C GLY A 39 7.44 2.16 6.86
N LEU A 40 7.81 1.45 5.78
CA LEU A 40 9.20 1.13 5.47
C LEU A 40 9.98 2.40 5.10
N ALA A 41 9.42 3.26 4.24
CA ALA A 41 10.02 4.53 3.89
C ALA A 41 10.28 5.41 5.13
N LYS A 42 9.28 5.48 6.01
CA LYS A 42 9.40 6.21 7.27
C LYS A 42 10.46 5.59 8.20
N ALA A 43 10.54 4.28 8.30
CA ALA A 43 11.55 3.61 9.13
C ALA A 43 12.97 3.92 8.64
N ILE A 44 13.17 4.01 7.33
CA ILE A 44 14.45 4.43 6.74
C ILE A 44 14.75 5.89 7.09
N ALA A 45 13.80 6.79 6.86
CA ALA A 45 13.96 8.22 7.12
C ALA A 45 14.19 8.53 8.62
N ASP A 46 13.56 7.78 9.51
CA ASP A 46 13.74 7.94 10.97
C ASP A 46 15.01 7.26 11.51
N GLY A 47 15.85 6.63 10.66
CA GLY A 47 17.05 5.89 11.07
C GLY A 47 16.76 4.62 11.88
N LYS A 48 15.55 4.06 11.74
CA LYS A 48 15.11 2.82 12.42
C LYS A 48 15.26 1.58 11.54
N ALA A 49 15.77 1.75 10.33
CA ALA A 49 16.07 0.67 9.41
C ALA A 49 17.43 0.02 9.76
N PRO A 50 17.70 -1.22 9.30
CA PRO A 50 19.05 -1.77 9.36
C PRO A 50 20.04 -0.86 8.63
N GLU A 51 21.27 -0.72 9.16
CA GLU A 51 22.30 0.21 8.70
C GLU A 51 22.51 0.21 7.19
N ILE A 52 22.46 -0.97 6.57
CA ILE A 52 22.62 -1.11 5.11
C ILE A 52 21.55 -0.38 4.28
N PHE A 53 20.45 0.04 4.90
CA PHE A 53 19.36 0.76 4.25
C PHE A 53 19.28 2.24 4.59
N ASN A 54 20.14 2.78 5.47
CA ASN A 54 20.08 4.18 5.96
C ASN A 54 20.12 5.24 4.85
N GLU A 55 20.73 4.92 3.71
CA GLU A 55 20.84 5.86 2.60
C GLU A 55 19.86 5.56 1.45
N TYR A 56 19.00 4.58 1.64
CA TYR A 56 17.99 4.24 0.64
C TYR A 56 16.81 5.22 0.70
N GLN A 57 16.23 5.43 -0.48
CA GLN A 57 14.98 6.18 -0.63
C GLN A 57 13.91 5.25 -1.24
N VAL A 58 12.68 5.37 -0.77
CA VAL A 58 11.54 4.67 -1.37
C VAL A 58 10.80 5.65 -2.26
N MET A 59 10.68 5.30 -3.55
CA MET A 59 9.95 6.09 -4.53
C MET A 59 8.70 5.32 -4.97
N SER A 60 7.53 5.94 -4.86
CA SER A 60 6.29 5.37 -5.38
C SER A 60 6.16 5.66 -6.87
N LEU A 61 5.84 4.61 -7.65
CA LEU A 61 5.53 4.74 -9.05
C LEU A 61 4.02 4.90 -9.24
N ASP A 62 3.61 6.09 -9.64
CA ASP A 62 2.26 6.35 -10.11
C ASP A 62 2.19 6.15 -11.64
N VAL A 63 1.62 5.02 -12.02
CA VAL A 63 1.45 4.65 -13.45
C VAL A 63 0.46 5.57 -14.13
N GLY A 64 -0.58 6.01 -13.41
CA GLY A 64 -1.58 6.94 -13.92
C GLY A 64 -0.95 8.26 -14.35
N SER A 65 -0.07 8.82 -13.52
CA SER A 65 0.68 10.05 -13.83
C SER A 65 1.66 9.87 -14.99
N LEU A 66 2.22 8.69 -15.19
CA LEU A 66 3.08 8.43 -16.35
C LEU A 66 2.29 8.43 -17.68
N VAL A 67 1.07 7.93 -17.66
CA VAL A 67 0.16 7.92 -18.82
C VAL A 67 -0.43 9.30 -19.05
N ALA A 68 -0.73 10.03 -17.99
CA ALA A 68 -1.30 11.36 -18.08
C ALA A 68 -0.38 12.33 -18.85
N GLY A 69 -0.95 13.03 -19.82
CA GLY A 69 -0.20 13.98 -20.66
C GLY A 69 0.67 13.36 -21.77
N THR A 70 0.53 12.06 -22.01
CA THR A 70 1.13 11.41 -23.19
C THR A 70 0.06 11.26 -24.28
N LYS A 71 0.22 11.96 -25.39
CA LYS A 71 -0.69 11.83 -26.57
C LYS A 71 -0.33 10.61 -27.44
N TYR A 72 0.92 10.21 -27.41
CA TYR A 72 1.45 9.15 -28.25
C TYR A 72 2.18 8.10 -27.42
N ARG A 73 2.14 6.86 -27.88
CA ARG A 73 2.86 5.72 -27.27
C ARG A 73 4.35 6.01 -27.05
N GLY A 74 5.00 6.66 -28.02
CA GLY A 74 6.42 7.00 -27.93
C GLY A 74 6.80 7.97 -26.81
N ASP A 75 5.88 8.82 -26.39
CA ASP A 75 6.14 9.75 -25.28
C ASP A 75 6.15 9.01 -23.93
N PHE A 76 5.25 8.06 -23.76
CA PHE A 76 5.23 7.19 -22.60
C PHE A 76 6.49 6.32 -22.53
N GLU A 77 6.86 5.68 -23.64
CA GLU A 77 8.07 4.86 -23.71
C GLU A 77 9.33 5.67 -23.35
N LYS A 78 9.43 6.91 -23.84
CA LYS A 78 10.54 7.83 -23.48
C LYS A 78 10.57 8.17 -22.00
N LYS A 79 9.41 8.52 -21.40
CA LYS A 79 9.32 8.82 -19.97
C LYS A 79 9.71 7.59 -19.12
N MET A 80 9.17 6.44 -19.45
CA MET A 80 9.48 5.18 -18.77
C MET A 80 10.97 4.84 -18.88
N LYS A 81 11.56 4.97 -20.07
CA LYS A 81 12.99 4.73 -20.28
C LYS A 81 13.85 5.69 -19.46
N SER A 82 13.54 6.98 -19.47
CA SER A 82 14.27 7.98 -18.67
C SER A 82 14.19 7.67 -17.17
N MET A 83 13.02 7.28 -16.67
CA MET A 83 12.85 6.84 -15.28
C MET A 83 13.69 5.60 -14.99
N MET A 84 13.66 4.60 -15.87
CA MET A 84 14.44 3.38 -15.71
C MET A 84 15.95 3.64 -15.71
N ASP A 85 16.43 4.54 -16.57
CA ASP A 85 17.83 4.93 -16.61
C ASP A 85 18.26 5.69 -15.34
N TYR A 86 17.36 6.52 -14.79
CA TYR A 86 17.57 7.17 -13.49
C TYR A 86 17.66 6.14 -12.35
N LEU A 87 16.70 5.20 -12.27
CA LEU A 87 16.69 4.17 -11.25
C LEU A 87 17.94 3.27 -11.28
N LYS A 88 18.43 2.94 -12.48
CA LYS A 88 19.67 2.15 -12.63
C LYS A 88 20.93 2.87 -12.18
N LYS A 89 20.97 4.20 -12.38
CA LYS A 89 22.09 5.04 -11.95
C LYS A 89 22.07 5.30 -10.44
N SER A 90 20.91 5.23 -9.84
CA SER A 90 20.67 5.52 -8.43
C SER A 90 20.60 4.22 -7.63
N GLU A 91 21.77 3.70 -7.21
CA GLU A 91 21.89 2.39 -6.55
C GLU A 91 21.10 2.25 -5.23
N LYS A 92 20.68 3.37 -4.64
CA LYS A 92 20.03 3.45 -3.32
C LYS A 92 18.54 3.82 -3.39
N ILE A 93 17.87 3.44 -4.47
CA ILE A 93 16.42 3.63 -4.62
C ILE A 93 15.71 2.28 -4.57
N ILE A 94 14.63 2.23 -3.80
CA ILE A 94 13.65 1.14 -3.78
C ILE A 94 12.38 1.67 -4.45
N LEU A 95 12.01 1.09 -5.58
CA LEU A 95 10.79 1.44 -6.29
C LEU A 95 9.60 0.72 -5.65
N PHE A 96 8.62 1.47 -5.16
CA PHE A 96 7.33 0.90 -4.75
C PHE A 96 6.33 1.02 -5.90
N VAL A 97 5.70 -0.09 -6.23
CA VAL A 97 4.68 -0.18 -7.29
C VAL A 97 3.43 -0.78 -6.70
N ASP A 98 2.44 0.07 -6.44
CA ASP A 98 1.12 -0.42 -6.06
C ASP A 98 0.41 -1.02 -7.26
N GLU A 99 -0.45 -2.00 -7.03
CA GLU A 99 -1.14 -2.74 -8.08
C GLU A 99 -0.21 -3.14 -9.25
N ILE A 100 0.98 -3.66 -8.93
CA ILE A 100 2.05 -4.00 -9.91
C ILE A 100 1.54 -4.87 -11.06
N HIS A 101 0.46 -5.59 -10.87
CA HIS A 101 -0.19 -6.40 -11.88
C HIS A 101 -0.72 -5.57 -13.06
N THR A 102 -1.08 -4.31 -12.85
CA THR A 102 -1.54 -3.40 -13.92
C THR A 102 -0.44 -3.11 -14.93
N ILE A 103 0.81 -3.04 -14.46
CA ILE A 103 1.97 -2.81 -15.33
C ILE A 103 2.45 -4.11 -15.98
N ILE A 104 2.47 -5.20 -15.22
CA ILE A 104 3.06 -6.46 -15.67
C ILE A 104 2.07 -7.28 -16.49
N GLY A 105 0.76 -7.15 -16.24
CA GLY A 105 -0.31 -7.90 -16.88
C GLY A 105 -0.90 -7.29 -18.16
N ALA A 106 -0.64 -6.02 -18.44
CA ALA A 106 -1.26 -5.26 -19.50
C ALA A 106 -0.97 -5.76 -20.96
N GLY A 107 -0.14 -6.79 -21.10
CA GLY A 107 0.31 -7.28 -22.42
C GLY A 107 -0.67 -8.19 -23.17
N SER A 108 -1.90 -8.48 -22.68
CA SER A 108 -2.74 -9.50 -23.33
C SER A 108 -4.16 -9.13 -23.71
N ALA A 109 -4.68 -7.96 -23.32
CA ALA A 109 -6.13 -7.72 -23.42
C ALA A 109 -6.60 -6.46 -24.16
N SER A 110 -5.73 -5.53 -24.55
CA SER A 110 -6.18 -4.34 -25.29
C SER A 110 -5.11 -3.88 -26.28
N GLY A 111 -5.43 -4.01 -27.56
CA GLY A 111 -4.59 -3.50 -28.65
C GLY A 111 -4.39 -1.99 -28.51
N GLY A 112 -3.24 -1.58 -28.01
CA GLY A 112 -2.85 -0.19 -27.82
C GLY A 112 -2.53 0.24 -26.40
N ALA A 113 -2.78 -0.60 -25.38
CA ALA A 113 -2.40 -0.28 -24.02
C ALA A 113 -0.87 -0.32 -23.88
N LEU A 114 -0.38 0.77 -23.38
CA LEU A 114 0.99 1.11 -23.02
C LEU A 114 1.71 -0.08 -22.40
N ASP A 115 2.58 -0.73 -23.12
CA ASP A 115 3.27 -1.94 -22.67
C ASP A 115 4.47 -1.57 -21.78
N ALA A 116 4.16 -0.95 -20.63
CA ALA A 116 5.13 -0.70 -19.57
C ALA A 116 5.83 -2.00 -19.15
N SER A 117 5.14 -3.14 -19.35
CA SER A 117 5.65 -4.45 -18.99
C SER A 117 6.91 -4.81 -19.77
N ASN A 118 6.99 -4.43 -21.06
CA ASN A 118 8.16 -4.72 -21.88
C ASN A 118 9.43 -3.98 -21.42
N LEU A 119 9.27 -2.85 -20.77
CA LEU A 119 10.38 -2.05 -20.23
C LEU A 119 10.73 -2.47 -18.80
N LEU A 120 9.73 -2.69 -17.95
CA LEU A 120 9.94 -3.01 -16.54
C LEU A 120 10.36 -4.47 -16.30
N LYS A 121 9.71 -5.43 -16.96
CA LYS A 121 10.02 -6.87 -16.81
C LYS A 121 11.49 -7.21 -17.00
N PRO A 122 12.18 -6.74 -18.04
CA PRO A 122 13.60 -7.03 -18.24
C PRO A 122 14.47 -6.48 -17.10
N ALA A 123 14.20 -5.27 -16.63
CA ALA A 123 14.97 -4.65 -15.55
C ALA A 123 14.77 -5.35 -14.21
N LEU A 124 13.52 -5.68 -13.89
CA LEU A 124 13.18 -6.50 -12.71
C LEU A 124 13.79 -7.91 -12.81
N ALA A 125 13.72 -8.52 -14.01
CA ALA A 125 14.26 -9.85 -14.24
C ALA A 125 15.79 -9.90 -14.15
N ARG A 126 16.51 -8.86 -14.54
CA ARG A 126 17.97 -8.75 -14.38
C ARG A 126 18.37 -8.39 -12.95
N GLY A 127 17.49 -7.73 -12.19
CA GLY A 127 17.80 -7.21 -10.86
C GLY A 127 18.52 -5.86 -10.92
N ASP A 128 18.33 -5.11 -12.02
CA ASP A 128 18.93 -3.79 -12.23
C ASP A 128 18.33 -2.74 -11.27
N ILE A 129 17.17 -3.03 -10.70
CA ILE A 129 16.46 -2.17 -9.74
C ILE A 129 15.93 -2.99 -8.57
N LYS A 130 15.85 -2.38 -7.38
CA LYS A 130 15.12 -2.92 -6.23
C LYS A 130 13.68 -2.46 -6.30
N CYS A 131 12.73 -3.40 -6.11
CA CYS A 131 11.33 -3.11 -6.22
C CYS A 131 10.53 -3.78 -5.09
N ILE A 132 9.54 -3.07 -4.57
CA ILE A 132 8.47 -3.61 -3.75
C ILE A 132 7.19 -3.54 -4.58
N GLY A 133 6.58 -4.67 -4.87
CA GLY A 133 5.28 -4.72 -5.53
C GLY A 133 4.16 -4.93 -4.52
N ALA A 134 2.96 -4.44 -4.80
CA ALA A 134 1.75 -4.80 -4.09
C ALA A 134 0.70 -5.32 -5.07
N THR A 135 -0.06 -6.33 -4.68
CA THR A 135 -1.10 -6.95 -5.50
C THR A 135 -2.08 -7.77 -4.64
N THR A 136 -3.16 -8.24 -5.23
CA THR A 136 -4.07 -9.18 -4.56
C THR A 136 -3.69 -10.63 -4.82
N TYR A 137 -4.34 -11.58 -4.10
CA TYR A 137 -4.09 -13.01 -4.30
C TYR A 137 -4.48 -13.48 -5.71
N LYS A 138 -5.56 -12.94 -6.27
CA LYS A 138 -6.07 -13.29 -7.58
C LYS A 138 -5.07 -12.95 -8.68
N GLU A 139 -4.62 -11.69 -8.71
CA GLU A 139 -3.68 -11.19 -9.71
C GLU A 139 -2.29 -11.82 -9.53
N TYR A 140 -1.86 -12.07 -8.29
CA TYR A 140 -0.60 -12.76 -8.03
C TYR A 140 -0.56 -14.14 -8.70
N ARG A 141 -1.62 -14.95 -8.53
CA ARG A 141 -1.72 -16.26 -9.17
C ARG A 141 -1.76 -16.18 -10.68
N GLN A 142 -2.47 -15.22 -11.23
CA GLN A 142 -2.64 -15.09 -12.68
C GLN A 142 -1.36 -14.65 -13.39
N ILE A 143 -0.56 -13.78 -12.78
CA ILE A 143 0.55 -13.08 -13.43
C ILE A 143 1.90 -13.61 -12.95
N PHE A 144 2.13 -13.65 -11.63
CA PHE A 144 3.44 -13.97 -11.07
C PHE A 144 3.71 -15.48 -11.02
N GLU A 145 2.76 -16.30 -10.63
CA GLU A 145 2.97 -17.76 -10.58
C GLU A 145 3.15 -18.36 -11.96
N ARG A 146 2.52 -17.78 -12.98
CA ARG A 146 2.65 -18.22 -14.38
C ARG A 146 3.91 -17.69 -15.08
N ASN A 147 4.61 -16.73 -14.49
CA ASN A 147 5.79 -16.10 -15.09
C ASN A 147 7.07 -16.47 -14.35
N ASN A 148 7.77 -17.49 -14.85
CA ASN A 148 9.00 -18.00 -14.24
C ASN A 148 10.12 -16.96 -14.08
N SER A 149 10.19 -15.94 -14.95
CA SER A 149 11.23 -14.91 -14.87
C SER A 149 11.00 -13.97 -13.69
N LEU A 150 9.75 -13.62 -13.42
CA LEU A 150 9.34 -12.79 -12.29
C LEU A 150 9.37 -13.57 -10.97
N SER A 151 8.85 -14.80 -10.96
CA SER A 151 8.80 -15.63 -9.74
C SER A 151 10.19 -15.93 -9.16
N ARG A 152 11.23 -15.91 -10.01
CA ARG A 152 12.63 -16.06 -9.57
C ARG A 152 13.22 -14.80 -8.94
N ARG A 153 12.60 -13.64 -9.11
CA ARG A 153 13.08 -12.34 -8.63
C ARG A 153 12.26 -11.78 -7.49
N PHE A 154 10.98 -12.14 -7.45
CA PHE A 154 10.09 -11.70 -6.39
C PHE A 154 9.95 -12.75 -5.28
N GLN A 155 9.92 -12.24 -4.05
CA GLN A 155 9.59 -13.01 -2.85
C GLN A 155 8.21 -12.62 -2.37
N LYS A 156 7.27 -13.55 -2.38
CA LYS A 156 5.95 -13.35 -1.80
C LYS A 156 6.06 -13.06 -0.30
N VAL A 157 5.44 -11.97 0.12
CA VAL A 157 5.19 -11.59 1.51
C VAL A 157 3.68 -11.46 1.66
N GLN A 158 3.10 -12.39 2.38
CA GLN A 158 1.66 -12.43 2.58
C GLN A 158 1.26 -11.39 3.62
N ILE A 159 0.23 -10.61 3.28
CA ILE A 159 -0.36 -9.59 4.16
C ILE A 159 -1.77 -10.03 4.48
N GLU A 160 -1.94 -10.48 5.70
CA GLU A 160 -3.24 -10.90 6.21
C GLU A 160 -4.02 -9.73 6.76
N GLU A 161 -5.34 -9.89 6.79
CA GLU A 161 -6.23 -8.97 7.50
C GLU A 161 -5.81 -8.91 8.98
N PRO A 162 -5.66 -7.73 9.60
CA PRO A 162 -5.30 -7.63 11.01
C PRO A 162 -6.40 -8.21 11.90
N SER A 163 -6.02 -8.71 13.06
CA SER A 163 -6.99 -9.06 14.09
C SER A 163 -7.76 -7.82 14.57
N ILE A 164 -8.88 -8.03 15.26
CA ILE A 164 -9.68 -6.93 15.84
C ILE A 164 -8.80 -6.05 16.73
N ASP A 165 -8.00 -6.65 17.61
CA ASP A 165 -7.14 -5.91 18.52
C ASP A 165 -6.06 -5.10 17.77
N GLN A 166 -5.43 -5.70 16.77
CA GLN A 166 -4.47 -4.99 15.90
C GLN A 166 -5.12 -3.84 15.12
N ALA A 167 -6.35 -4.03 14.65
CA ALA A 167 -7.09 -2.98 13.95
C ALA A 167 -7.44 -1.82 14.88
N VAL A 168 -7.80 -2.09 16.15
CA VAL A 168 -8.02 -1.05 17.16
C VAL A 168 -6.74 -0.26 17.40
N GLU A 169 -5.59 -0.93 17.57
CA GLU A 169 -4.29 -0.26 17.71
C GLU A 169 -3.96 0.63 16.51
N ILE A 170 -4.26 0.16 15.30
CA ILE A 170 -4.07 0.93 14.07
C ILE A 170 -4.93 2.19 14.10
N LEU A 171 -6.22 2.08 14.45
CA LEU A 171 -7.11 3.23 14.55
C LEU A 171 -6.66 4.21 15.64
N GLU A 172 -6.24 3.72 16.81
CA GLU A 172 -5.67 4.57 17.87
C GLU A 172 -4.45 5.36 17.37
N GLY A 173 -3.62 4.74 16.56
CA GLY A 173 -2.46 5.41 15.97
C GLY A 173 -2.78 6.41 14.87
N LEU A 174 -3.92 6.27 14.21
CA LEU A 174 -4.40 7.20 13.18
C LEU A 174 -5.30 8.30 13.77
N LYS A 175 -5.84 8.09 14.96
CA LYS A 175 -6.82 8.94 15.63
C LYS A 175 -6.51 10.42 15.52
N ASN A 176 -5.32 10.85 15.89
CA ASN A 176 -4.96 12.27 15.93
C ASN A 176 -5.10 12.93 14.57
N LYS A 177 -4.77 12.24 13.46
CA LYS A 177 -4.90 12.79 12.11
C LYS A 177 -6.35 13.08 11.75
N PHE A 178 -7.27 12.19 12.12
CA PHE A 178 -8.70 12.38 11.87
C PHE A 178 -9.30 13.41 12.81
N GLU A 179 -8.87 13.45 14.08
CA GLU A 179 -9.28 14.47 15.05
C GLU A 179 -8.90 15.87 14.59
N ASP A 180 -7.65 16.04 14.14
CA ASP A 180 -7.16 17.32 13.60
C ASP A 180 -7.93 17.75 12.33
N TYR A 181 -8.17 16.82 11.42
CA TYR A 181 -8.85 17.09 10.15
C TYR A 181 -10.31 17.49 10.33
N HIS A 182 -11.04 16.78 11.18
CA HIS A 182 -12.45 17.03 11.42
C HIS A 182 -12.72 18.04 12.54
N GLY A 183 -11.73 18.36 13.38
CA GLY A 183 -11.87 19.24 14.54
C GLY A 183 -12.73 18.64 15.66
N ILE A 184 -12.62 17.31 15.85
CA ILE A 184 -13.41 16.48 16.78
C ILE A 184 -12.48 15.62 17.63
N THR A 185 -13.06 14.81 18.52
CA THR A 185 -12.33 13.78 19.28
C THR A 185 -13.06 12.44 19.20
N TYR A 186 -12.32 11.34 19.23
CA TYR A 186 -12.89 9.98 19.30
C TYR A 186 -12.69 9.38 20.69
N SER A 187 -13.74 8.81 21.28
CA SER A 187 -13.57 7.98 22.47
C SER A 187 -12.93 6.62 22.11
N LYS A 188 -12.26 5.97 23.05
CA LYS A 188 -11.70 4.63 22.82
C LYS A 188 -12.78 3.60 22.46
N GLU A 189 -13.93 3.72 23.10
CA GLU A 189 -15.09 2.86 22.83
C GLU A 189 -15.63 3.08 21.42
N ALA A 190 -15.56 4.31 20.87
CA ALA A 190 -15.94 4.59 19.48
C ALA A 190 -15.00 3.88 18.48
N LEU A 191 -13.69 3.98 18.68
CA LEU A 191 -12.70 3.29 17.83
C LEU A 191 -12.87 1.77 17.86
N LYS A 192 -13.02 1.21 19.07
CA LYS A 192 -13.27 -0.23 19.25
C LYS A 192 -14.59 -0.64 18.56
N SER A 193 -15.66 0.12 18.76
CA SER A 193 -16.95 -0.15 18.13
C SER A 193 -16.89 -0.05 16.62
N ALA A 194 -16.11 0.90 16.05
CA ALA A 194 -15.92 1.00 14.62
C ALA A 194 -15.28 -0.27 14.03
N VAL A 195 -14.28 -0.83 14.69
CA VAL A 195 -13.64 -2.09 14.26
C VAL A 195 -14.61 -3.27 14.39
N GLU A 196 -15.26 -3.44 15.55
CA GLU A 196 -16.15 -4.58 15.82
C GLU A 196 -17.36 -4.57 14.89
N LEU A 197 -18.01 -3.42 14.71
CA LEU A 197 -19.22 -3.30 13.89
C LEU A 197 -18.91 -3.38 12.40
N SER A 198 -17.85 -2.73 11.92
CA SER A 198 -17.43 -2.88 10.54
C SER A 198 -17.04 -4.33 10.22
N ASN A 199 -16.37 -5.03 11.15
CA ASN A 199 -16.03 -6.44 10.96
C ASN A 199 -17.26 -7.34 10.91
N LYS A 200 -18.31 -7.02 11.67
CA LYS A 200 -19.53 -7.80 11.73
C LYS A 200 -20.48 -7.57 10.55
N TYR A 201 -20.61 -6.33 10.11
CA TYR A 201 -21.64 -5.93 9.15
C TYR A 201 -21.13 -5.58 7.76
N LEU A 202 -19.87 -5.14 7.61
CA LEU A 202 -19.27 -4.77 6.32
C LEU A 202 -18.38 -5.91 5.82
N GLN A 203 -18.94 -6.80 4.99
CA GLN A 203 -18.22 -8.00 4.54
C GLN A 203 -17.46 -7.81 3.22
N ASP A 204 -17.82 -6.79 2.43
CA ASP A 204 -17.25 -6.52 1.11
C ASP A 204 -15.84 -5.90 1.17
N SER A 205 -15.43 -5.39 2.32
CA SER A 205 -14.13 -4.78 2.55
C SER A 205 -13.41 -5.39 3.76
N LYS A 206 -12.10 -5.12 3.88
CA LYS A 206 -11.23 -5.72 4.89
C LYS A 206 -10.77 -4.71 5.94
N LEU A 207 -10.48 -5.21 7.15
CA LEU A 207 -9.79 -4.41 8.15
C LEU A 207 -8.34 -4.12 7.69
N PRO A 208 -7.78 -2.95 8.02
CA PRO A 208 -8.40 -1.88 8.81
C PRO A 208 -9.26 -0.90 8.00
N ASP A 209 -9.26 -0.99 6.68
CA ASP A 209 -9.82 0.00 5.75
C ASP A 209 -11.29 0.33 6.08
N LYS A 210 -12.15 -0.69 6.16
CA LYS A 210 -13.57 -0.53 6.50
C LYS A 210 -13.84 0.17 7.86
N ALA A 211 -12.93 0.00 8.81
CA ALA A 211 -13.05 0.66 10.11
C ALA A 211 -12.52 2.11 10.06
N ILE A 212 -11.52 2.36 9.20
CA ILE A 212 -11.02 3.71 8.92
C ILE A 212 -12.09 4.54 8.23
N ASP A 213 -12.73 4.00 7.20
CA ASP A 213 -13.83 4.66 6.48
C ASP A 213 -14.97 5.03 7.45
N LEU A 214 -15.31 4.13 8.35
CA LEU A 214 -16.38 4.35 9.31
C LEU A 214 -16.07 5.47 10.32
N ILE A 215 -14.83 5.58 10.80
CA ILE A 215 -14.45 6.70 11.68
C ILE A 215 -14.36 8.02 10.91
N ASP A 216 -13.92 7.99 9.66
CA ASP A 216 -13.86 9.18 8.80
C ASP A 216 -15.26 9.71 8.50
N GLU A 217 -16.20 8.83 8.16
CA GLU A 217 -17.60 9.16 7.95
C GLU A 217 -18.24 9.73 9.22
N ALA A 218 -18.02 9.08 10.39
CA ALA A 218 -18.49 9.61 11.67
C ALA A 218 -17.95 11.02 11.96
N GLY A 219 -16.66 11.25 11.67
CA GLY A 219 -16.01 12.54 11.81
C GLY A 219 -16.64 13.60 10.92
N SER A 220 -16.85 13.27 9.65
CA SER A 220 -17.50 14.15 8.67
C SER A 220 -18.92 14.50 9.08
N GLN A 221 -19.73 13.52 9.45
CA GLN A 221 -21.10 13.72 9.90
C GLN A 221 -21.17 14.63 11.14
N LYS A 222 -20.28 14.40 12.11
CA LYS A 222 -20.21 15.20 13.34
C LYS A 222 -19.82 16.65 13.05
N LYS A 223 -18.86 16.86 12.15
CA LYS A 223 -18.44 18.21 11.71
C LYS A 223 -19.56 18.98 11.04
N LEU A 224 -20.38 18.30 10.24
CA LEU A 224 -21.54 18.91 9.54
C LEU A 224 -22.74 19.09 10.45
N SER A 225 -22.86 18.35 11.53
CA SER A 225 -23.95 18.46 12.47
C SER A 225 -23.84 19.76 13.28
N LYS A 226 -24.98 20.45 13.51
CA LYS A 226 -25.06 21.65 14.37
C LYS A 226 -25.00 21.31 15.88
N THR A 227 -24.75 20.07 16.26
CA THR A 227 -24.73 19.63 17.65
C THR A 227 -23.50 20.14 18.38
N LYS A 228 -23.67 20.63 19.62
CA LYS A 228 -22.59 21.25 20.44
C LYS A 228 -21.48 20.30 20.91
N GLY A 229 -21.61 19.00 20.74
CA GLY A 229 -20.61 18.01 21.19
C GLY A 229 -19.58 17.70 20.11
N LYS A 230 -18.28 17.81 20.42
CA LYS A 230 -17.18 17.48 19.51
C LYS A 230 -16.65 16.04 19.63
N THR A 231 -17.18 15.27 20.59
CA THR A 231 -16.70 13.90 20.84
C THR A 231 -17.59 12.88 20.14
N ILE A 232 -16.98 11.99 19.38
CA ILE A 232 -17.63 10.81 18.80
C ILE A 232 -17.60 9.70 19.82
N ARG A 233 -18.75 9.16 20.11
CA ARG A 233 -19.00 8.07 21.05
C ARG A 233 -19.43 6.81 20.33
N LYS A 234 -19.49 5.70 21.03
CA LYS A 234 -19.97 4.42 20.53
C LYS A 234 -21.34 4.56 19.82
N SER A 235 -22.27 5.30 20.41
CA SER A 235 -23.61 5.51 19.83
C SER A 235 -23.61 6.23 18.47
N ASP A 236 -22.62 7.12 18.24
CA ASP A 236 -22.49 7.80 16.95
C ASP A 236 -22.06 6.79 15.86
N ILE A 237 -21.20 5.83 16.19
CA ILE A 237 -20.77 4.75 15.29
C ILE A 237 -21.91 3.75 15.02
N GLU A 238 -22.66 3.37 16.09
CA GLU A 238 -23.81 2.46 15.95
C GLU A 238 -24.88 3.03 15.03
N ALA A 239 -25.12 4.35 15.10
CA ALA A 239 -26.10 5.02 14.25
C ALA A 239 -25.74 5.06 12.77
N LEU A 240 -24.46 4.91 12.40
CA LEU A 240 -24.00 4.88 11.01
C LEU A 240 -24.21 3.53 10.34
N ILE A 241 -24.25 2.44 11.12
CA ILE A 241 -24.39 1.08 10.62
C ILE A 241 -25.84 0.57 10.66
N SER A 242 -26.73 1.29 11.37
CA SER A 242 -28.14 0.95 11.50
C SER A 242 -28.93 1.36 10.29
#